data_a880bb2a1bf7e0001456b73bf7cb288f
#
_entry.id   a880bb2a1bf7e0001456b73bf7cb288f
#
_cell.length_a   1.000
_cell.length_b   1.000
_cell.length_c   1.000
_cell.angle_alpha   90.00
_cell.angle_beta   90.00
_cell.angle_gamma   90.00
#
_symmetry.space_group_name_H-M   'P 1'
#
loop_
_entity.id
_entity.type
_entity.pdbx_description
1 polymer ?
#
loop_
_entity_poly.entity_id
_entity_poly.type
_entity_poly.pdbx_seq_one_letter_code
_entity_poly.pdbx_strand_id
1 'polypeptide(L)'
;MEFNKLILKWYDKNKRELPWRNTKDPYNIWISEIILQQTRIEQGVYYYNRFISKFPNLDKLANSEEKDVLLIWQGLGYYSRARNLHYTAKYIYNELNSIFPENYADLIKLKGVGDYTSSAISSICFEKKY
;
A
#
# COMPACT_ATOMS: atom_id res chain seq x y z
N MET A 1 15.64 -13.66 0.57
CA MET A 1 15.49 -13.93 -0.85
C MET A 1 16.12 -12.83 -1.68
N GLU A 2 16.70 -13.19 -2.80
CA GLU A 2 17.44 -12.24 -3.63
C GLU A 2 16.60 -11.06 -4.11
N PHE A 3 15.34 -11.31 -4.47
CA PHE A 3 14.46 -10.24 -4.93
C PHE A 3 14.26 -9.18 -3.84
N ASN A 4 14.03 -9.61 -2.61
CA ASN A 4 13.86 -8.68 -1.50
C ASN A 4 15.15 -7.91 -1.21
N LYS A 5 16.30 -8.59 -1.30
CA LYS A 5 17.60 -7.93 -1.10
C LYS A 5 17.87 -6.89 -2.17
N LEU A 6 17.50 -7.17 -3.42
CA LEU A 6 17.66 -6.21 -4.51
C LEU A 6 16.77 -4.98 -4.31
N ILE A 7 15.53 -5.19 -3.88
CA ILE A 7 14.62 -4.09 -3.60
C ILE A 7 15.12 -3.24 -2.43
N LEU A 8 15.59 -3.87 -1.36
CA LEU A 8 16.13 -3.15 -0.22
C LEU A 8 17.37 -2.35 -0.59
N LYS A 9 18.27 -2.92 -1.39
CA LYS A 9 19.45 -2.19 -1.87
C LYS A 9 19.04 -0.99 -2.72
N TRP A 10 18.09 -1.18 -3.64
CA TRP A 10 17.60 -0.10 -4.46
C TRP A 10 16.96 0.98 -3.60
N TYR A 11 16.16 0.58 -2.63
CA TYR A 11 15.48 1.48 -1.71
C TYR A 11 16.49 2.33 -0.93
N ASP A 12 17.52 1.70 -0.35
CA ASP A 12 18.55 2.41 0.40
C ASP A 12 19.29 3.42 -0.46
N LYS A 13 19.60 3.04 -1.70
CA LYS A 13 20.33 3.89 -2.63
C LYS A 13 19.48 5.06 -3.14
N ASN A 14 18.20 4.83 -3.39
CA ASN A 14 17.32 5.77 -4.09
C ASN A 14 16.20 6.34 -3.22
N LYS A 15 16.22 6.08 -1.92
CA LYS A 15 15.11 6.47 -1.02
C LYS A 15 14.78 7.96 -1.06
N ARG A 16 15.74 8.82 -1.41
CA ARG A 16 15.50 10.26 -1.52
C ARG A 16 14.58 10.62 -2.66
N GLU A 17 14.49 9.76 -3.66
CA GLU A 17 13.69 9.96 -4.86
C GLU A 17 12.32 9.34 -4.77
N LEU A 18 12.06 8.51 -3.75
CA LEU A 18 10.79 7.81 -3.61
C LEU A 18 9.75 8.72 -2.94
N PRO A 19 8.55 8.80 -3.51
CA PRO A 19 7.51 9.67 -2.96
C PRO A 19 7.03 9.27 -1.57
N TRP A 20 7.26 8.02 -1.14
CA TRP A 20 6.85 7.53 0.18
C TRP A 20 7.99 7.43 1.19
N ARG A 21 9.18 7.91 0.86
CA ARG A 21 10.38 7.67 1.67
C ARG A 21 10.33 8.22 3.09
N ASN A 22 9.67 9.34 3.30
CA ASN A 22 9.61 9.99 4.60
C ASN A 22 8.28 9.86 5.30
N THR A 23 7.34 9.18 4.69
CA THR A 23 6.02 9.04 5.29
C THR A 23 6.00 7.89 6.29
N LYS A 24 5.27 8.10 7.39
CA LYS A 24 4.91 7.04 8.33
C LYS A 24 3.40 6.82 8.33
N ASP A 25 2.71 7.40 7.36
CA ASP A 25 1.27 7.21 7.21
C ASP A 25 1.01 5.79 6.70
N PRO A 26 0.32 4.96 7.46
CA PRO A 26 0.08 3.58 7.06
C PRO A 26 -0.68 3.46 5.73
N TYR A 27 -1.54 4.42 5.41
CA TYR A 27 -2.23 4.41 4.13
C TYR A 27 -1.23 4.49 2.97
N ASN A 28 -0.34 5.47 3.02
CA ASN A 28 0.64 5.67 1.94
C ASN A 28 1.59 4.48 1.80
N ILE A 29 2.05 3.93 2.92
CA ILE A 29 2.92 2.76 2.91
C ILE A 29 2.17 1.55 2.33
N TRP A 30 0.93 1.35 2.74
CA TRP A 30 0.09 0.26 2.23
C TRP A 30 -0.07 0.34 0.71
N ILE A 31 -0.42 1.53 0.20
CA ILE A 31 -0.59 1.71 -1.24
C ILE A 31 0.72 1.41 -1.98
N SER A 32 1.85 1.92 -1.47
CA SER A 32 3.14 1.67 -2.11
C SER A 32 3.47 0.17 -2.14
N GLU A 33 3.21 -0.54 -1.04
CA GLU A 33 3.50 -1.97 -0.95
C GLU A 33 2.64 -2.77 -1.94
N ILE A 34 1.37 -2.45 -2.05
CA ILE A 34 0.47 -3.17 -2.97
C ILE A 34 0.89 -2.92 -4.43
N ILE A 35 1.20 -1.68 -4.77
CA ILE A 35 1.60 -1.33 -6.15
C ILE A 35 2.92 -2.01 -6.51
N LEU A 36 3.87 -2.08 -5.58
CA LEU A 36 5.19 -2.65 -5.85
C LEU A 36 5.21 -4.17 -5.91
N GLN A 37 4.12 -4.85 -5.57
CA GLN A 37 4.10 -6.33 -5.51
C GLN A 37 4.33 -6.96 -6.86
N GLN A 38 4.37 -6.60 -7.92
CA GLN A 38 4.63 -7.25 -9.21
C GLN A 38 4.89 -6.20 -10.29
N THR A 39 5.56 -5.12 -9.89
CA THR A 39 5.89 -4.10 -10.86
C THR A 39 7.28 -3.54 -10.57
N ARG A 40 7.88 -2.96 -11.58
CA ARG A 40 9.18 -2.31 -11.45
C ARG A 40 9.03 -1.03 -10.65
N ILE A 41 10.09 -0.64 -9.98
CA ILE A 41 10.05 0.54 -9.10
C ILE A 41 9.71 1.82 -9.87
N GLU A 42 10.28 2.02 -11.05
CA GLU A 42 9.99 3.19 -11.86
C GLU A 42 8.51 3.26 -12.24
N GLN A 43 7.94 2.14 -12.66
CA GLN A 43 6.53 2.04 -12.96
C GLN A 43 5.69 2.21 -11.70
N GLY A 44 6.17 1.64 -10.59
CA GLY A 44 5.51 1.75 -9.29
C GLY A 44 5.40 3.18 -8.82
N VAL A 45 6.46 3.99 -8.98
CA VAL A 45 6.43 5.41 -8.62
C VAL A 45 5.36 6.14 -9.44
N TYR A 46 5.29 5.87 -10.74
CA TYR A 46 4.30 6.48 -11.61
C TYR A 46 2.88 6.16 -11.15
N TYR A 47 2.58 4.89 -10.90
CA TYR A 47 1.24 4.48 -10.46
C TYR A 47 0.92 4.94 -9.05
N TYR A 48 1.90 4.94 -8.16
CA TYR A 48 1.72 5.46 -6.81
C TYR A 48 1.30 6.93 -6.85
N ASN A 49 2.03 7.75 -7.60
CA ASN A 49 1.71 9.17 -7.70
C ASN A 49 0.31 9.40 -8.27
N ARG A 50 -0.06 8.65 -9.29
CA ARG A 50 -1.41 8.73 -9.87
C ARG A 50 -2.47 8.32 -8.86
N PHE A 51 -2.21 7.23 -8.14
CA PHE A 51 -3.17 6.71 -7.16
C PHE A 51 -3.38 7.69 -6.02
N ILE A 52 -2.31 8.19 -5.44
CA ILE A 52 -2.38 9.14 -4.32
C ILE A 52 -2.99 10.46 -4.75
N SER A 53 -2.75 10.90 -5.98
CA SER A 53 -3.38 12.09 -6.52
C SER A 53 -4.91 11.96 -6.59
N LYS A 54 -5.40 10.79 -6.97
CA LYS A 54 -6.84 10.52 -7.07
C LYS A 54 -7.46 10.19 -5.71
N PHE A 55 -6.75 9.40 -4.90
CA PHE A 55 -7.20 8.93 -3.60
C PHE A 55 -6.15 9.27 -2.54
N PRO A 56 -6.13 10.53 -2.07
CA PRO A 56 -5.03 11.00 -1.19
C PRO A 56 -5.06 10.41 0.22
N ASN A 57 -6.17 9.83 0.64
CA ASN A 57 -6.30 9.24 1.97
C ASN A 57 -7.29 8.09 1.94
N LEU A 58 -7.35 7.36 3.05
CA LEU A 58 -8.22 6.20 3.18
C LEU A 58 -9.69 6.54 2.93
N ASP A 59 -10.15 7.65 3.47
CA ASP A 59 -11.57 8.03 3.37
C ASP A 59 -11.95 8.28 1.92
N LYS A 60 -11.11 8.93 1.15
CA LYS A 60 -11.36 9.16 -0.28
C LYS A 60 -11.42 7.85 -1.06
N LEU A 61 -10.50 6.94 -0.75
CA LEU A 61 -10.50 5.63 -1.40
C LEU A 61 -11.75 4.83 -1.02
N ALA A 62 -12.08 4.78 0.27
CA ALA A 62 -13.21 4.01 0.75
C ALA A 62 -14.53 4.48 0.15
N ASN A 63 -14.68 5.79 -0.05
CA ASN A 63 -15.91 6.38 -0.55
C ASN A 63 -15.96 6.49 -2.07
N SER A 64 -14.95 5.99 -2.77
CA SER A 64 -14.93 5.97 -4.22
C SER A 64 -15.68 4.75 -4.77
N GLU A 65 -15.98 4.78 -6.07
CA GLU A 65 -16.58 3.64 -6.75
C GLU A 65 -15.50 2.69 -7.24
N GLU A 66 -15.81 1.40 -7.28
CA GLU A 66 -14.86 0.37 -7.75
C GLU A 66 -14.33 0.68 -9.15
N LYS A 67 -15.20 1.13 -10.04
CA LYS A 67 -14.79 1.44 -11.41
C LYS A 67 -13.70 2.50 -11.47
N ASP A 68 -13.73 3.48 -10.57
CA ASP A 68 -12.71 4.52 -10.52
C ASP A 68 -11.37 3.99 -10.03
N VAL A 69 -11.40 3.07 -9.07
CA VAL A 69 -10.19 2.41 -8.58
C VAL A 69 -9.58 1.54 -9.69
N LEU A 70 -10.40 0.76 -10.38
CA LEU A 70 -9.92 -0.09 -11.46
C LEU A 70 -9.36 0.72 -12.63
N LEU A 71 -9.94 1.88 -12.91
CA LEU A 71 -9.44 2.75 -13.98
C LEU A 71 -8.02 3.25 -13.69
N ILE A 72 -7.77 3.69 -12.46
CA ILE A 72 -6.42 4.11 -12.05
C ILE A 72 -5.44 2.94 -12.08
N TRP A 73 -5.93 1.73 -11.80
CA TRP A 73 -5.11 0.51 -11.77
C TRP A 73 -4.79 -0.04 -13.16
N GLN A 74 -5.46 0.46 -14.19
CA GLN A 74 -5.32 -0.04 -15.54
C GLN A 74 -3.86 0.01 -16.00
N GLY A 75 -3.37 -1.10 -16.51
CA GLY A 75 -1.98 -1.25 -16.93
C GLY A 75 -1.09 -1.95 -15.92
N LEU A 76 -1.50 -2.05 -14.65
CA LEU A 76 -0.75 -2.81 -13.65
C LEU A 76 -1.04 -4.31 -13.69
N GLY A 77 -2.22 -4.70 -14.14
CA GLY A 77 -2.65 -6.08 -14.10
C GLY A 77 -3.05 -6.54 -12.70
N TYR A 78 -3.45 -7.80 -12.59
CA TYR A 78 -3.85 -8.38 -11.30
C TYR A 78 -4.90 -7.53 -10.60
N TYR A 79 -6.02 -7.31 -11.28
CA TYR A 79 -7.09 -6.43 -10.80
C TYR A 79 -7.73 -6.89 -9.50
N SER A 80 -7.57 -8.16 -9.14
CA SER A 80 -8.02 -8.65 -7.83
C SER A 80 -7.35 -7.90 -6.69
N ARG A 81 -6.10 -7.45 -6.87
CA ARG A 81 -5.41 -6.64 -5.86
C ARG A 81 -6.12 -5.31 -5.66
N ALA A 82 -6.53 -4.68 -6.75
CA ALA A 82 -7.26 -3.41 -6.66
C ALA A 82 -8.61 -3.58 -5.97
N ARG A 83 -9.32 -4.66 -6.29
CA ARG A 83 -10.60 -4.95 -5.63
C ARG A 83 -10.44 -5.24 -4.15
N ASN A 84 -9.44 -6.03 -3.79
CA ASN A 84 -9.15 -6.32 -2.38
C ASN A 84 -8.74 -5.07 -1.62
N LEU A 85 -7.93 -4.23 -2.25
CA LEU A 85 -7.52 -2.94 -1.69
C LEU A 85 -8.74 -2.08 -1.38
N HIS A 86 -9.66 -1.96 -2.33
CA HIS A 86 -10.86 -1.15 -2.18
C HIS A 86 -11.78 -1.73 -1.09
N TYR A 87 -11.95 -3.04 -1.09
CA TYR A 87 -12.74 -3.74 -0.06
C TYR A 87 -12.16 -3.46 1.33
N THR A 88 -10.84 -3.59 1.47
CA THR A 88 -10.18 -3.39 2.77
C THR A 88 -10.23 -1.94 3.20
N ALA A 89 -10.12 -0.99 2.27
CA ALA A 89 -10.27 0.42 2.59
C ALA A 89 -11.66 0.69 3.17
N LYS A 90 -12.71 0.13 2.57
CA LYS A 90 -14.07 0.26 3.09
C LYS A 90 -14.22 -0.38 4.47
N TYR A 91 -13.58 -1.52 4.69
CA TYR A 91 -13.62 -2.19 5.98
C TYR A 91 -12.98 -1.33 7.07
N ILE A 92 -11.79 -0.79 6.79
CA ILE A 92 -11.10 0.08 7.76
C ILE A 92 -11.92 1.33 8.03
N TYR A 93 -12.50 1.92 7.00
CA TYR A 93 -13.33 3.11 7.13
C TYR A 93 -14.58 2.84 7.96
N ASN A 94 -15.32 1.78 7.64
CA ASN A 94 -16.62 1.50 8.25
C ASN A 94 -16.51 0.81 9.61
N GLU A 95 -15.56 -0.12 9.77
CA GLU A 95 -15.48 -0.97 10.94
C GLU A 95 -14.37 -0.57 11.92
N LEU A 96 -13.37 0.16 11.46
CA LEU A 96 -12.21 0.53 12.29
C LEU A 96 -12.07 2.05 12.43
N ASN A 97 -13.11 2.81 12.09
CA ASN A 97 -13.11 4.28 12.21
C ASN A 97 -11.93 4.94 11.48
N SER A 98 -11.56 4.42 10.33
CA SER A 98 -10.42 4.90 9.52
C SER A 98 -9.08 4.76 10.22
N ILE A 99 -8.97 3.92 11.24
CA ILE A 99 -7.74 3.72 12.00
C ILE A 99 -7.13 2.37 11.61
N PHE A 100 -5.90 2.39 11.09
CA PHE A 100 -5.17 1.17 10.77
C PHE A 100 -4.76 0.43 12.04
N PRO A 101 -4.88 -0.91 12.05
CA PRO A 101 -4.27 -1.69 13.12
C PRO A 101 -2.77 -1.45 13.20
N GLU A 102 -2.20 -1.50 14.40
CA GLU A 102 -0.78 -1.21 14.59
C GLU A 102 0.10 -2.44 14.56
N ASN A 103 -0.44 -3.60 14.87
CA ASN A 103 0.37 -4.80 15.00
C ASN A 103 0.13 -5.78 13.85
N TYR A 104 1.14 -6.62 13.64
CA TYR A 104 1.16 -7.60 12.56
C TYR A 104 -0.06 -8.53 12.61
N ALA A 105 -0.40 -9.02 13.80
CA ALA A 105 -1.47 -10.02 13.95
C ALA A 105 -2.82 -9.50 13.46
N ASP A 106 -3.10 -8.23 13.66
CA ASP A 106 -4.35 -7.63 13.21
C ASP A 106 -4.29 -7.20 11.75
N LEU A 107 -3.13 -6.71 11.31
CA LEU A 107 -2.94 -6.30 9.91
C LEU A 107 -3.09 -7.48 8.95
N ILE A 108 -2.54 -8.64 9.30
CA ILE A 108 -2.58 -9.80 8.41
C ILE A 108 -4.00 -10.36 8.24
N LYS A 109 -4.92 -10.03 9.13
CA LYS A 109 -6.32 -10.42 9.01
C LYS A 109 -7.07 -9.63 7.95
N LEU A 110 -6.54 -8.50 7.52
CA LEU A 110 -7.17 -7.67 6.51
C LEU A 110 -7.02 -8.32 5.14
N LYS A 111 -8.10 -8.29 4.37
CA LYS A 111 -8.12 -8.90 3.04
C LYS A 111 -7.10 -8.22 2.13
N GLY A 112 -6.24 -9.03 1.49
CA GLY A 112 -5.23 -8.52 0.58
C GLY A 112 -4.00 -7.94 1.25
N VAL A 113 -3.91 -7.99 2.59
CA VAL A 113 -2.72 -7.54 3.32
C VAL A 113 -1.94 -8.78 3.73
N GLY A 114 -0.88 -9.07 3.01
CA GLY A 114 -0.08 -10.27 3.23
C GLY A 114 0.96 -10.09 4.31
N ASP A 115 1.77 -11.13 4.45
CA ASP A 115 2.82 -11.23 5.47
C ASP A 115 3.80 -10.07 5.39
N TYR A 116 4.35 -9.83 4.22
CA TYR A 116 5.35 -8.79 4.00
C TYR A 116 4.77 -7.40 4.27
N THR A 117 3.58 -7.13 3.73
CA THR A 117 2.93 -5.83 3.87
C THR A 117 2.57 -5.55 5.33
N SER A 118 2.09 -6.58 6.04
CA SER A 118 1.79 -6.44 7.47
C SER A 118 3.03 -6.07 8.28
N SER A 119 4.15 -6.74 8.01
CA SER A 119 5.41 -6.44 8.67
C SER A 119 5.91 -5.03 8.33
N ALA A 120 5.79 -4.63 7.07
CA ALA A 120 6.24 -3.32 6.61
C ALA A 120 5.45 -2.20 7.30
N ILE A 121 4.13 -2.30 7.30
CA ILE A 121 3.28 -1.28 7.94
C ILE A 121 3.59 -1.22 9.44
N SER A 122 3.65 -2.36 10.08
CA SER A 122 3.88 -2.45 11.52
C SER A 122 5.20 -1.83 11.93
N SER A 123 6.29 -2.16 11.23
CA SER A 123 7.61 -1.67 11.60
C SER A 123 7.87 -0.24 11.14
N ILE A 124 7.44 0.15 9.94
CA ILE A 124 7.71 1.49 9.40
C ILE A 124 6.81 2.53 10.07
N CYS A 125 5.52 2.24 10.20
CA CYS A 125 4.55 3.23 10.66
C CYS A 125 4.41 3.27 12.17
N PHE A 126 4.57 2.12 12.82
CA PHE A 126 4.31 2.00 14.26
C PHE A 126 5.52 1.51 15.05
N GLU A 127 6.65 1.33 14.40
CA GLU A 127 7.93 0.96 15.03
C GLU A 127 7.89 -0.36 15.81
N LYS A 128 7.04 -1.29 15.36
CA LYS A 128 6.98 -2.63 15.96
C LYS A 128 8.03 -3.53 15.33
N LYS A 129 8.51 -4.51 16.11
CA LYS A 129 9.50 -5.50 15.64
C LYS A 129 8.80 -6.83 15.36
N TYR A 130 9.02 -7.35 14.17
CA TYR A 130 8.48 -8.65 13.77
C TYR A 130 9.46 -9.41 12.89
#